data_9d65b9d2fa5f86e4d2632902f9d4d693
#
_entry.id   9d65b9d2fa5f86e4d2632902f9d4d693
#
_cell.length_a   1.000
_cell.length_b   1.000
_cell.length_c   1.000
_cell.angle_alpha   90.00
_cell.angle_beta   90.00
_cell.angle_gamma   90.00
#
_symmetry.space_group_name_H-M   'P 1'
#
loop_
_entity.id
_entity.type
_entity.pdbx_description
1 polymer ?
#
loop_
_entity_poly.entity_id
_entity_poly.type
_entity_poly.pdbx_seq_one_letter_code
_entity_poly.pdbx_strand_id
1 'polypeptide(L)'
;MSSVTAVDADGRLPLSSMLATVDALLPLSLLEAVRDVDTPEGVLEAEFVDELRNKRLGLSDTVYTQIKRYSEAVRRNQRTAQDEAIALARLIGRRPDAEAVLRAAGRFLAHEAYMTISPPTRGMLRVLPSFVSRPLALRKVRSIARRYLNGNVRRVGTYVLLEIPRSITVGVAAGGAGCAFYEATLRELLKLLVGTTGAVEHTRCEGRGEGSCEWRADWRGAERAAERSQAA
;
A
#
# COMPACT_ATOMS: atom_id res chain seq x y z
N MET A 1 -2.37 -18.25 -21.06
CA MET A 1 -2.37 -17.45 -22.30
C MET A 1 -1.50 -16.23 -22.00
N SER A 2 -0.31 -16.19 -22.61
CA SER A 2 0.69 -15.15 -22.34
C SER A 2 0.22 -13.83 -22.94
N SER A 3 0.05 -12.80 -22.09
CA SER A 3 -0.17 -11.42 -22.55
C SER A 3 1.11 -10.93 -23.21
N VAL A 4 1.14 -11.01 -24.52
CA VAL A 4 2.18 -10.37 -25.34
C VAL A 4 1.96 -8.87 -25.21
N THR A 5 2.90 -8.17 -24.57
CA THR A 5 3.00 -6.71 -24.63
C THR A 5 3.08 -6.33 -26.10
N ALA A 6 2.07 -5.61 -26.61
CA ALA A 6 2.07 -5.11 -27.96
C ALA A 6 3.24 -4.14 -28.13
N VAL A 7 4.26 -4.59 -28.84
CA VAL A 7 5.37 -3.77 -29.31
C VAL A 7 4.88 -3.16 -30.63
N ASP A 8 5.14 -1.88 -30.86
CA ASP A 8 4.81 -1.26 -32.16
C ASP A 8 5.67 -1.87 -33.30
N ALA A 9 5.30 -1.56 -34.54
CA ALA A 9 5.95 -2.10 -35.73
C ALA A 9 7.47 -1.83 -35.80
N ASP A 10 8.00 -0.91 -34.97
CA ASP A 10 9.41 -0.53 -34.88
C ASP A 10 10.14 -1.18 -33.69
N GLY A 11 9.50 -2.13 -32.98
CA GLY A 11 10.11 -2.81 -31.83
C GLY A 11 10.22 -1.95 -30.57
N ARG A 12 9.51 -0.82 -30.51
CA ARG A 12 9.50 0.10 -29.36
C ARG A 12 8.29 -0.16 -28.48
N LEU A 13 8.52 -0.15 -27.17
CA LEU A 13 7.41 -0.12 -26.21
C LEU A 13 6.65 1.20 -26.39
N PRO A 14 5.31 1.21 -26.31
CA PRO A 14 4.52 2.43 -26.45
C PRO A 14 5.01 3.47 -25.46
N LEU A 15 5.26 4.70 -25.92
CA LEU A 15 5.74 5.85 -25.14
C LEU A 15 4.92 6.10 -23.86
N SER A 16 3.65 5.69 -23.85
CA SER A 16 2.79 5.80 -22.68
C SER A 16 3.19 4.87 -21.52
N SER A 17 3.91 3.76 -21.79
CA SER A 17 4.43 2.89 -20.74
C SER A 17 5.74 3.41 -20.14
N MET A 18 6.50 4.18 -20.89
CA MET A 18 7.78 4.75 -20.43
C MET A 18 7.62 5.96 -19.49
N LEU A 19 6.40 6.51 -19.34
CA LEU A 19 6.12 7.68 -18.51
C LEU A 19 5.24 7.39 -17.29
N ALA A 20 4.89 6.14 -17.04
CA ALA A 20 4.12 5.80 -15.84
C ALA A 20 4.99 6.01 -14.59
N THR A 21 4.54 6.90 -13.70
CA THR A 21 5.24 7.20 -12.46
C THR A 21 4.37 6.89 -11.25
N VAL A 22 5.02 6.61 -10.13
CA VAL A 22 4.40 6.44 -8.81
C VAL A 22 5.00 7.41 -7.82
N ASP A 23 4.30 7.70 -6.72
CA ASP A 23 4.87 8.49 -5.63
C ASP A 23 6.02 7.70 -4.97
N ALA A 24 7.11 8.40 -4.63
CA ALA A 24 8.30 7.79 -4.03
C ALA A 24 8.01 7.10 -2.68
N LEU A 25 6.91 7.45 -2.02
CA LEU A 25 6.48 6.77 -0.79
C LEU A 25 6.15 5.29 -1.04
N LEU A 26 5.73 4.92 -2.25
CA LEU A 26 5.36 3.55 -2.54
C LEU A 26 6.59 2.61 -2.52
N PRO A 27 7.67 2.81 -3.30
CA PRO A 27 8.87 1.99 -3.19
C PRO A 27 9.54 2.13 -1.81
N LEU A 28 9.47 3.31 -1.17
CA LEU A 28 9.94 3.47 0.21
C LEU A 28 9.22 2.52 1.15
N SER A 29 7.89 2.43 1.09
CA SER A 29 7.10 1.55 1.96
C SER A 29 7.47 0.07 1.81
N LEU A 30 7.80 -0.36 0.59
CA LEU A 30 8.25 -1.72 0.32
C LEU A 30 9.58 -2.02 1.00
N LEU A 31 10.55 -1.10 0.90
CA LEU A 31 11.89 -1.29 1.49
C LEU A 31 11.88 -1.19 3.02
N GLU A 32 11.11 -0.25 3.58
CA GLU A 32 10.95 -0.11 5.02
C GLU A 32 10.32 -1.36 5.63
N ALA A 33 9.33 -1.94 4.96
CA ALA A 33 8.72 -3.19 5.41
C ALA A 33 9.70 -4.38 5.36
N VAL A 34 10.54 -4.46 4.33
CA VAL A 34 11.59 -5.49 4.26
C VAL A 34 12.57 -5.31 5.41
N ARG A 35 13.00 -4.07 5.68
CA ARG A 35 13.90 -3.77 6.79
C ARG A 35 13.28 -4.12 8.14
N ASP A 36 12.02 -3.74 8.36
CA ASP A 36 11.31 -3.99 9.61
C ASP A 36 11.15 -5.49 9.88
N VAL A 37 10.71 -6.26 8.89
CA VAL A 37 10.56 -7.72 8.99
C VAL A 37 11.91 -8.43 9.16
N ASP A 38 12.98 -7.93 8.54
CA ASP A 38 14.32 -8.50 8.64
C ASP A 38 15.06 -8.06 9.91
N THR A 39 14.57 -7.03 10.60
CA THR A 39 15.14 -6.59 11.89
C THR A 39 14.71 -7.56 12.98
N PRO A 40 15.64 -8.21 13.69
CA PRO A 40 15.29 -9.17 14.73
C PRO A 40 14.68 -8.47 15.95
N GLU A 41 13.69 -9.11 16.55
CA GLU A 41 13.14 -8.70 17.83
C GLU A 41 14.16 -9.06 18.95
N GLY A 42 14.75 -8.06 19.58
CA GLY A 42 15.67 -8.22 20.70
C GLY A 42 17.03 -7.54 20.51
N VAL A 43 17.77 -7.46 21.60
CA VAL A 43 19.14 -6.93 21.61
C VAL A 43 20.06 -7.99 21.04
N LEU A 44 20.62 -7.76 19.85
CA LEU A 44 21.64 -8.62 19.28
C LEU A 44 23.01 -8.27 19.86
N GLU A 45 23.79 -9.29 20.22
CA GLU A 45 25.19 -9.12 20.49
C GLU A 45 25.90 -8.63 19.23
N ALA A 46 26.90 -7.74 19.39
CA ALA A 46 27.55 -7.05 18.28
C ALA A 46 28.14 -7.98 17.21
N GLU A 47 28.56 -9.20 17.61
CA GLU A 47 29.15 -10.22 16.73
C GLU A 47 28.16 -10.74 15.66
N PHE A 48 26.85 -10.77 15.96
CA PHE A 48 25.84 -11.28 15.05
C PHE A 48 25.33 -10.22 14.03
N VAL A 49 25.60 -8.94 14.27
CA VAL A 49 25.09 -7.85 13.42
C VAL A 49 25.62 -7.94 11.99
N ASP A 50 26.92 -8.19 11.83
CA ASP A 50 27.56 -8.27 10.51
C ASP A 50 27.14 -9.54 9.74
N GLU A 51 26.94 -10.65 10.44
CA GLU A 51 26.45 -11.89 9.83
C GLU A 51 25.00 -11.74 9.34
N LEU A 52 24.14 -11.11 10.12
CA LEU A 52 22.75 -10.81 9.74
C LEU A 52 22.66 -9.80 8.60
N ARG A 53 23.52 -8.78 8.59
CA ARG A 53 23.61 -7.78 7.52
C ARG A 53 23.90 -8.41 6.16
N ASN A 54 24.75 -9.46 6.15
CA ASN A 54 25.09 -10.18 4.93
C ASN A 54 24.05 -11.24 4.52
N LYS A 55 23.28 -11.78 5.47
CA LYS A 55 22.31 -12.86 5.23
C LYS A 55 20.89 -12.37 4.99
N ARG A 56 20.53 -11.17 5.48
CA ARG A 56 19.17 -10.61 5.34
C ARG A 56 19.15 -9.38 4.44
N LEU A 57 18.37 -9.45 3.38
CA LEU A 57 18.26 -8.38 2.36
C LEU A 57 17.95 -7.02 3.00
N GLY A 58 17.01 -6.97 3.95
CA GLY A 58 16.55 -5.74 4.59
C GLY A 58 17.61 -4.99 5.39
N LEU A 59 18.66 -5.68 5.82
CA LEU A 59 19.76 -5.11 6.59
C LEU A 59 20.98 -4.75 5.73
N SER A 60 20.92 -4.99 4.42
CA SER A 60 22.03 -4.71 3.50
C SER A 60 22.23 -3.21 3.28
N ASP A 61 23.48 -2.81 3.04
CA ASP A 61 23.84 -1.42 2.71
C ASP A 61 23.12 -0.93 1.45
N THR A 62 22.82 -1.82 0.52
CA THR A 62 22.05 -1.50 -0.68
C THR A 62 20.65 -1.06 -0.33
N VAL A 63 19.93 -1.80 0.53
CA VAL A 63 18.58 -1.44 0.98
C VAL A 63 18.61 -0.14 1.77
N TYR A 64 19.58 0.03 2.67
CA TYR A 64 19.76 1.27 3.42
C TYR A 64 19.96 2.49 2.51
N THR A 65 20.82 2.37 1.50
CA THR A 65 21.05 3.44 0.52
C THR A 65 19.81 3.77 -0.29
N GLN A 66 19.05 2.77 -0.69
CA GLN A 66 17.78 2.97 -1.43
C GLN A 66 16.70 3.60 -0.54
N ILE A 67 16.58 3.19 0.72
CA ILE A 67 15.68 3.82 1.69
C ILE A 67 16.01 5.31 1.82
N LYS A 68 17.29 5.67 1.98
CA LYS A 68 17.74 7.06 2.06
C LYS A 68 17.35 7.84 0.80
N ARG A 69 17.61 7.28 -0.39
CA ARG A 69 17.25 7.87 -1.69
C ARG A 69 15.75 8.16 -1.78
N TYR A 70 14.90 7.16 -1.49
CA TYR A 70 13.44 7.34 -1.59
C TYR A 70 12.89 8.24 -0.49
N SER A 71 13.45 8.21 0.73
CA SER A 71 13.07 9.15 1.80
C SER A 71 13.33 10.59 1.40
N GLU A 72 14.45 10.86 0.71
CA GLU A 72 14.75 12.18 0.20
C GLU A 72 13.81 12.60 -0.94
N ALA A 73 13.48 11.66 -1.83
CA ALA A 73 12.50 11.88 -2.89
C ALA A 73 11.09 12.19 -2.33
N VAL A 74 10.66 11.48 -1.28
CA VAL A 74 9.39 11.76 -0.57
C VAL A 74 9.38 13.17 0.01
N ARG A 75 10.46 13.59 0.69
CA ARG A 75 10.59 14.95 1.25
C ARG A 75 10.48 16.03 0.18
N ARG A 76 10.97 15.75 -1.03
CA ARG A 76 10.91 16.65 -2.19
C ARG A 76 9.62 16.50 -3.00
N ASN A 77 8.64 15.68 -2.57
CA ASN A 77 7.43 15.33 -3.31
C ASN A 77 7.69 14.82 -4.74
N GLN A 78 8.76 14.08 -4.92
CA GLN A 78 9.15 13.52 -6.22
C GLN A 78 8.39 12.23 -6.52
N ARG A 79 8.26 11.95 -7.80
CA ARG A 79 7.75 10.67 -8.31
C ARG A 79 8.92 9.87 -8.89
N THR A 80 8.78 8.55 -8.88
CA THR A 80 9.75 7.62 -9.45
C THR A 80 9.12 6.81 -10.58
N ALA A 81 9.94 6.18 -11.40
CA ALA A 81 9.45 5.31 -12.46
C ALA A 81 8.65 4.14 -11.86
N GLN A 82 7.50 3.84 -12.45
CA GLN A 82 6.65 2.73 -11.99
C GLN A 82 7.38 1.38 -12.09
N ASP A 83 8.24 1.22 -13.10
CA ASP A 83 9.01 -0.01 -13.31
C ASP A 83 9.99 -0.30 -12.19
N GLU A 84 10.57 0.74 -11.55
CA GLU A 84 11.40 0.55 -10.34
C GLU A 84 10.58 -0.05 -9.19
N ALA A 85 9.38 0.46 -8.97
CA ALA A 85 8.49 -0.06 -7.92
C ALA A 85 8.03 -1.50 -8.22
N ILE A 86 7.73 -1.80 -9.49
CA ILE A 86 7.40 -3.16 -9.93
C ILE A 86 8.57 -4.11 -9.73
N ALA A 87 9.81 -3.68 -10.07
CA ALA A 87 11.01 -4.50 -9.89
C ALA A 87 11.25 -4.82 -8.40
N LEU A 88 11.08 -3.84 -7.52
CA LEU A 88 11.15 -4.05 -6.07
C LEU A 88 10.05 -5.02 -5.58
N ALA A 89 8.82 -4.82 -6.01
CA ALA A 89 7.72 -5.70 -5.63
C ALA A 89 7.96 -7.15 -6.10
N ARG A 90 8.51 -7.35 -7.31
CA ARG A 90 8.89 -8.67 -7.82
C ARG A 90 10.01 -9.32 -7.00
N LEU A 91 10.99 -8.54 -6.56
CA LEU A 91 12.06 -9.04 -5.69
C LEU A 91 11.48 -9.52 -4.35
N ILE A 92 10.59 -8.74 -3.73
CA ILE A 92 9.90 -9.10 -2.49
C ILE A 92 9.02 -10.32 -2.70
N GLY A 93 8.33 -10.42 -3.83
CA GLY A 93 7.43 -11.53 -4.15
C GLY A 93 8.10 -12.90 -4.26
N ARG A 94 9.44 -12.95 -4.35
CA ARG A 94 10.23 -14.20 -4.33
C ARG A 94 10.50 -14.71 -2.91
N ARG A 95 10.21 -13.92 -1.89
CA ARG A 95 10.42 -14.30 -0.50
C ARG A 95 9.33 -15.26 -0.03
N PRO A 96 9.64 -16.20 0.85
CA PRO A 96 8.63 -17.09 1.44
C PRO A 96 7.61 -16.33 2.31
N ASP A 97 8.02 -15.18 2.89
CA ASP A 97 7.22 -14.30 3.72
C ASP A 97 6.65 -13.08 2.96
N ALA A 98 6.62 -13.13 1.62
CA ALA A 98 6.23 -12.03 0.75
C ALA A 98 4.89 -11.37 1.15
N GLU A 99 3.87 -12.16 1.53
CA GLU A 99 2.58 -11.64 1.94
C GLU A 99 2.68 -10.80 3.22
N ALA A 100 3.44 -11.26 4.20
CA ALA A 100 3.64 -10.54 5.47
C ALA A 100 4.35 -9.20 5.23
N VAL A 101 5.41 -9.20 4.41
CA VAL A 101 6.14 -7.99 4.01
C VAL A 101 5.24 -7.02 3.26
N LEU A 102 4.45 -7.50 2.28
CA LEU A 102 3.54 -6.64 1.50
C LEU A 102 2.41 -6.06 2.35
N ARG A 103 1.88 -6.81 3.32
CA ARG A 103 0.93 -6.28 4.31
C ARG A 103 1.57 -5.22 5.21
N ALA A 104 2.80 -5.43 5.66
CA ALA A 104 3.55 -4.44 6.44
C ALA A 104 3.79 -3.17 5.63
N ALA A 105 4.20 -3.29 4.36
CA ALA A 105 4.39 -2.17 3.45
C ALA A 105 3.10 -1.37 3.25
N GLY A 106 1.97 -2.05 3.09
CA GLY A 106 0.66 -1.39 2.97
C GLY A 106 0.29 -0.59 4.23
N ARG A 107 0.53 -1.14 5.42
CA ARG A 107 0.32 -0.42 6.69
C ARG A 107 1.23 0.78 6.83
N PHE A 108 2.52 0.63 6.50
CA PHE A 108 3.50 1.72 6.53
C PHE A 108 3.06 2.85 5.61
N LEU A 109 2.72 2.56 4.34
CA LEU A 109 2.25 3.56 3.40
C LEU A 109 1.01 4.29 3.91
N ALA A 110 0.05 3.57 4.46
CA ALA A 110 -1.17 4.15 5.02
C ALA A 110 -0.87 5.12 6.17
N HIS A 111 0.05 4.74 7.07
CA HIS A 111 0.46 5.55 8.20
C HIS A 111 1.16 6.84 7.74
N GLU A 112 2.16 6.73 6.86
CA GLU A 112 2.88 7.87 6.32
C GLU A 112 1.96 8.81 5.53
N ALA A 113 1.08 8.26 4.68
CA ALA A 113 0.09 9.05 3.97
C ALA A 113 -0.90 9.76 4.91
N TYR A 114 -1.30 9.11 6.01
CA TYR A 114 -2.11 9.75 7.06
C TYR A 114 -1.36 10.88 7.74
N MET A 115 -0.05 10.75 7.99
CA MET A 115 0.77 11.79 8.61
C MET A 115 0.89 13.05 7.73
N THR A 116 0.69 12.95 6.41
CA THR A 116 0.63 14.13 5.52
C THR A 116 -0.63 14.98 5.72
N ILE A 117 -1.66 14.45 6.38
CA ILE A 117 -2.88 15.21 6.71
C ILE A 117 -2.55 16.16 7.87
N SER A 118 -2.91 17.43 7.72
CA SER A 118 -2.63 18.44 8.75
C SER A 118 -3.22 18.07 10.12
N PRO A 119 -2.50 18.33 11.22
CA PRO A 119 -2.95 18.00 12.58
C PRO A 119 -4.37 18.49 12.90
N PRO A 120 -4.78 19.73 12.56
CA PRO A 120 -6.15 20.17 12.82
C PRO A 120 -7.19 19.34 12.07
N THR A 121 -6.92 18.96 10.81
CA THR A 121 -7.84 18.07 10.06
C THR A 121 -7.97 16.70 10.72
N ARG A 122 -6.85 16.13 11.20
CA ARG A 122 -6.86 14.86 11.93
C ARG A 122 -7.67 14.95 13.23
N GLY A 123 -7.51 16.06 13.97
CA GLY A 123 -8.31 16.36 15.16
C GLY A 123 -9.80 16.46 14.86
N MET A 124 -10.17 17.21 13.81
CA MET A 124 -11.56 17.33 13.37
C MET A 124 -12.20 15.98 13.03
N LEU A 125 -11.47 15.11 12.30
CA LEU A 125 -11.99 13.79 11.96
C LEU A 125 -12.33 12.91 13.16
N ARG A 126 -11.62 13.11 14.30
CA ARG A 126 -11.84 12.36 15.54
C ARG A 126 -12.98 12.88 16.39
N VAL A 127 -13.24 14.20 16.33
CA VAL A 127 -14.19 14.88 17.22
C VAL A 127 -15.56 15.08 16.56
N LEU A 128 -15.59 15.23 15.22
CA LEU A 128 -16.83 15.48 14.51
C LEU A 128 -17.76 14.25 14.51
N PRO A 129 -19.08 14.46 14.58
CA PRO A 129 -20.07 13.41 14.41
C PRO A 129 -19.87 12.64 13.10
N SER A 130 -20.22 11.37 13.10
CA SER A 130 -19.96 10.44 11.98
C SER A 130 -20.55 10.91 10.64
N PHE A 131 -21.68 11.61 10.64
CA PHE A 131 -22.31 12.12 9.42
C PHE A 131 -21.49 13.25 8.75
N VAL A 132 -20.65 13.97 9.48
CA VAL A 132 -19.73 15.01 8.96
C VAL A 132 -18.33 14.42 8.70
N SER A 133 -17.81 13.65 9.67
CA SER A 133 -16.44 13.11 9.59
C SER A 133 -16.27 12.11 8.44
N ARG A 134 -17.28 11.28 8.15
CA ARG A 134 -17.24 10.29 7.07
C ARG A 134 -17.07 10.89 5.66
N PRO A 135 -17.86 11.88 5.22
CA PRO A 135 -17.63 12.53 3.93
C PRO A 135 -16.22 13.13 3.82
N LEU A 136 -15.74 13.76 4.91
CA LEU A 136 -14.40 14.33 4.96
C LEU A 136 -13.32 13.24 4.88
N ALA A 137 -13.46 12.16 5.65
CA ALA A 137 -12.59 11.00 5.61
C ALA A 137 -12.54 10.40 4.20
N LEU A 138 -13.68 10.21 3.54
CA LEU A 138 -13.76 9.69 2.18
C LEU A 138 -13.02 10.58 1.17
N ARG A 139 -13.12 11.90 1.31
CA ARG A 139 -12.34 12.85 0.48
C ARG A 139 -10.84 12.63 0.68
N LYS A 140 -10.39 12.41 1.94
CA LYS A 140 -8.98 12.15 2.24
C LYS A 140 -8.52 10.79 1.71
N VAL A 141 -9.30 9.73 1.89
CA VAL A 141 -9.00 8.41 1.31
C VAL A 141 -8.89 8.49 -0.22
N ARG A 142 -9.80 9.19 -0.90
CA ARG A 142 -9.72 9.44 -2.35
C ARG A 142 -8.44 10.17 -2.77
N SER A 143 -8.08 11.21 -2.04
CA SER A 143 -6.86 11.98 -2.30
C SER A 143 -5.61 11.11 -2.16
N ILE A 144 -5.54 10.33 -1.08
CA ILE A 144 -4.43 9.41 -0.81
C ILE A 144 -4.35 8.32 -1.88
N ALA A 145 -5.47 7.68 -2.22
CA ALA A 145 -5.50 6.63 -3.23
C ALA A 145 -5.03 7.12 -4.60
N ARG A 146 -5.50 8.31 -5.02
CA ARG A 146 -5.05 8.91 -6.28
C ARG A 146 -3.58 9.25 -6.28
N ARG A 147 -3.07 9.82 -5.18
CA ARG A 147 -1.69 10.28 -5.09
C ARG A 147 -0.70 9.12 -4.99
N TYR A 148 -0.93 8.20 -4.06
CA TYR A 148 0.06 7.18 -3.68
C TYR A 148 -0.16 5.83 -4.34
N LEU A 149 -1.41 5.48 -4.70
CA LEU A 149 -1.75 4.16 -5.24
C LEU A 149 -2.11 4.18 -6.72
N ASN A 150 -2.15 5.36 -7.36
CA ASN A 150 -2.70 5.55 -8.72
C ASN A 150 -4.11 4.92 -8.86
N GLY A 151 -4.89 4.95 -7.80
CA GLY A 151 -6.19 4.29 -7.67
C GLY A 151 -7.35 5.25 -7.48
N ASN A 152 -8.54 4.73 -7.66
CA ASN A 152 -9.79 5.44 -7.43
C ASN A 152 -10.53 4.86 -6.24
N VAL A 153 -11.14 5.74 -5.43
CA VAL A 153 -12.02 5.33 -4.34
C VAL A 153 -13.41 5.89 -4.56
N ARG A 154 -14.42 5.02 -4.51
CA ARG A 154 -15.83 5.39 -4.62
C ARG A 154 -16.63 4.81 -3.47
N ARG A 155 -17.74 5.46 -3.15
CA ARG A 155 -18.71 4.93 -2.20
C ARG A 155 -19.86 4.30 -2.97
N VAL A 156 -20.25 3.10 -2.57
CA VAL A 156 -21.41 2.39 -3.10
C VAL A 156 -22.26 1.91 -1.92
N GLY A 157 -23.34 2.63 -1.65
CA GLY A 157 -24.18 2.35 -0.47
C GLY A 157 -23.38 2.43 0.84
N THR A 158 -23.24 1.28 1.50
CA THR A 158 -22.55 1.12 2.78
C THR A 158 -21.07 0.75 2.65
N TYR A 159 -20.61 0.55 1.43
CA TYR A 159 -19.24 0.12 1.14
C TYR A 159 -18.39 1.24 0.56
N VAL A 160 -17.10 1.14 0.79
CA VAL A 160 -16.06 1.87 0.08
C VAL A 160 -15.38 0.89 -0.86
N LEU A 161 -15.25 1.26 -2.13
CA LEU A 161 -14.54 0.49 -3.15
C LEU A 161 -13.25 1.22 -3.50
N LEU A 162 -12.14 0.50 -3.43
CA LEU A 162 -10.84 0.92 -3.98
C LEU A 162 -10.61 0.16 -5.28
N GLU A 163 -10.41 0.88 -6.36
CA GLU A 163 -10.09 0.34 -7.68
C GLU A 163 -8.67 0.76 -8.07
N ILE A 164 -7.86 -0.22 -8.46
CA ILE A 164 -6.49 -0.03 -8.95
C ILE A 164 -6.45 -0.54 -10.40
N PRO A 165 -6.41 0.37 -11.40
CA PRO A 165 -6.41 -0.02 -12.81
C PRO A 165 -5.16 -0.79 -13.24
N ARG A 166 -4.01 -0.44 -12.66
CA ARG A 166 -2.72 -1.10 -12.90
C ARG A 166 -2.00 -1.27 -11.57
N SER A 167 -2.02 -2.47 -11.05
CA SER A 167 -1.36 -2.79 -9.80
C SER A 167 0.14 -3.03 -10.01
N ILE A 168 0.98 -2.45 -9.15
CA ILE A 168 2.42 -2.70 -9.16
C ILE A 168 2.79 -4.06 -8.56
N THR A 169 1.86 -4.69 -7.85
CA THR A 169 2.08 -5.95 -7.13
C THR A 169 1.36 -7.14 -7.77
N VAL A 170 0.68 -6.94 -8.91
CA VAL A 170 0.07 -8.06 -9.65
C VAL A 170 1.14 -8.97 -10.23
N GLY A 171 0.96 -10.27 -10.05
CA GLY A 171 1.87 -11.29 -10.59
C GLY A 171 3.25 -11.34 -9.93
N VAL A 172 3.48 -10.59 -8.84
CA VAL A 172 4.80 -10.57 -8.17
C VAL A 172 4.99 -11.77 -7.23
N ALA A 173 3.91 -12.35 -6.73
CA ALA A 173 3.95 -13.51 -5.84
C ALA A 173 2.84 -14.50 -6.16
N ALA A 174 3.06 -15.78 -5.83
CA ALA A 174 2.06 -16.83 -6.00
C ALA A 174 0.84 -16.59 -5.12
N GLY A 175 -0.31 -17.16 -5.50
CA GLY A 175 -1.53 -17.13 -4.69
C GLY A 175 -2.17 -15.74 -4.49
N GLY A 176 -1.74 -14.71 -5.25
CA GLY A 176 -2.31 -13.36 -5.12
C GLY A 176 -1.80 -12.59 -3.90
N ALA A 177 -0.72 -13.02 -3.25
CA ALA A 177 -0.13 -12.34 -2.09
C ALA A 177 0.21 -10.87 -2.38
N GLY A 178 0.51 -10.50 -3.65
CA GLY A 178 0.71 -9.13 -4.06
C GLY A 178 -0.47 -8.20 -3.77
N CYS A 179 -1.68 -8.72 -3.80
CA CYS A 179 -2.89 -7.93 -3.54
C CYS A 179 -3.05 -7.54 -2.05
N ALA A 180 -2.35 -8.23 -1.15
CA ALA A 180 -2.36 -7.96 0.29
C ALA A 180 -1.83 -6.56 0.64
N PHE A 181 -0.97 -5.99 -0.19
CA PHE A 181 -0.48 -4.61 -0.05
C PHE A 181 -1.63 -3.60 -0.04
N TYR A 182 -2.48 -3.63 -1.07
CA TYR A 182 -3.60 -2.69 -1.20
C TYR A 182 -4.70 -2.95 -0.18
N GLU A 183 -4.97 -4.22 0.13
CA GLU A 183 -5.89 -4.61 1.19
C GLU A 183 -5.48 -4.01 2.53
N ALA A 184 -4.22 -4.20 2.91
CA ALA A 184 -3.67 -3.67 4.16
C ALA A 184 -3.67 -2.13 4.18
N THR A 185 -3.34 -1.50 3.05
CA THR A 185 -3.37 -0.04 2.92
C THR A 185 -4.78 0.50 3.13
N LEU A 186 -5.78 -0.07 2.46
CA LEU A 186 -7.17 0.39 2.60
C LEU A 186 -7.68 0.18 4.02
N ARG A 187 -7.43 -1.00 4.59
CA ARG A 187 -7.84 -1.34 5.97
C ARG A 187 -7.26 -0.34 6.98
N GLU A 188 -5.96 -0.08 6.91
CA GLU A 188 -5.29 0.82 7.86
C GLU A 188 -5.73 2.28 7.65
N LEU A 189 -5.91 2.76 6.41
CA LEU A 189 -6.45 4.09 6.16
C LEU A 189 -7.85 4.28 6.74
N LEU A 190 -8.74 3.29 6.60
CA LEU A 190 -10.08 3.36 7.16
C LEU A 190 -10.05 3.33 8.69
N LYS A 191 -9.17 2.52 9.28
CA LYS A 191 -8.95 2.50 10.73
C LYS A 191 -8.47 3.87 11.25
N LEU A 192 -7.48 4.48 10.61
CA LEU A 192 -6.91 5.76 11.02
C LEU A 192 -7.86 6.94 10.83
N LEU A 193 -8.68 6.94 9.76
CA LEU A 193 -9.53 8.07 9.39
C LEU A 193 -10.97 7.97 9.90
N VAL A 194 -11.48 6.76 10.08
CA VAL A 194 -12.90 6.50 10.41
C VAL A 194 -13.06 5.68 11.68
N GLY A 195 -11.96 5.09 12.19
CA GLY A 195 -11.99 4.20 13.36
C GLY A 195 -12.63 2.84 13.09
N THR A 196 -12.82 2.45 11.83
CA THR A 196 -13.42 1.15 11.49
C THR A 196 -12.36 0.05 11.37
N THR A 197 -12.67 -1.12 11.89
CA THR A 197 -11.89 -2.36 11.77
C THR A 197 -12.58 -3.38 10.88
N GLY A 198 -13.51 -2.93 10.02
CA GLY A 198 -14.28 -3.79 9.12
C GLY A 198 -13.39 -4.61 8.16
N ALA A 199 -13.96 -5.72 7.68
CA ALA A 199 -13.30 -6.55 6.69
C ALA A 199 -13.08 -5.79 5.38
N VAL A 200 -11.96 -6.05 4.75
CA VAL A 200 -11.65 -5.62 3.38
C VAL A 200 -11.59 -6.88 2.53
N GLU A 201 -12.45 -6.94 1.52
CA GLU A 201 -12.55 -8.09 0.61
C GLU A 201 -12.00 -7.72 -0.76
N HIS A 202 -11.16 -8.58 -1.32
CA HIS A 202 -10.66 -8.46 -2.68
C HIS A 202 -11.68 -9.06 -3.65
N THR A 203 -12.44 -8.22 -4.34
CA THR A 203 -13.58 -8.62 -5.16
C THR A 203 -13.23 -8.88 -6.62
N ARG A 204 -12.23 -8.17 -7.17
CA ARG A 204 -11.73 -8.34 -8.54
C ARG A 204 -10.21 -8.34 -8.55
N CYS A 205 -9.61 -9.08 -9.49
CA CYS A 205 -8.15 -9.19 -9.60
C CYS A 205 -7.68 -9.12 -11.06
N GLU A 206 -6.81 -8.15 -11.35
CA GLU A 206 -6.12 -8.05 -12.64
C GLU A 206 -5.35 -9.35 -12.98
N GLY A 207 -4.75 -9.99 -11.98
CA GLY A 207 -4.04 -11.27 -12.15
C GLY A 207 -4.95 -12.45 -12.52
N ARG A 208 -6.27 -12.33 -12.32
CA ARG A 208 -7.28 -13.28 -12.80
C ARG A 208 -7.86 -12.92 -14.17
N GLY A 209 -7.34 -11.87 -14.81
CA GLY A 209 -7.84 -11.40 -16.10
C GLY A 209 -9.09 -10.51 -16.02
N GLU A 210 -9.43 -10.00 -14.84
CA GLU A 210 -10.64 -9.19 -14.62
C GLU A 210 -10.43 -7.68 -14.88
N GLY A 211 -9.31 -7.32 -15.49
CA GLY A 211 -8.99 -5.98 -16.01
C GLY A 211 -8.43 -5.00 -14.97
N SER A 212 -8.93 -5.01 -13.76
CA SER A 212 -8.45 -4.18 -12.65
C SER A 212 -8.55 -4.92 -11.32
N CYS A 213 -7.83 -4.45 -10.31
CA CYS A 213 -8.01 -4.94 -8.94
C CYS A 213 -9.02 -4.05 -8.20
N GLU A 214 -9.97 -4.67 -7.49
CA GLU A 214 -10.97 -3.97 -6.68
C GLU A 214 -11.07 -4.57 -5.29
N TRP A 215 -11.07 -3.71 -4.28
CA TRP A 215 -11.31 -4.08 -2.87
C TRP A 215 -12.53 -3.38 -2.35
N ARG A 216 -13.37 -4.14 -1.67
CA ARG A 216 -14.58 -3.68 -0.99
C ARG A 216 -14.37 -3.66 0.51
N ALA A 217 -14.63 -2.53 1.16
CA ALA A 217 -14.57 -2.38 2.61
C ALA A 217 -15.92 -1.91 3.16
N ASP A 218 -16.41 -2.58 4.22
CA ASP A 218 -17.53 -2.06 5.00
C ASP A 218 -16.98 -1.01 5.99
N TRP A 219 -17.47 0.21 5.89
CA TRP A 219 -17.04 1.29 6.77
C TRP A 219 -18.04 1.63 7.89
N ARG A 220 -19.12 0.84 8.04
CA ARG A 220 -20.10 0.96 9.13
C ARG A 220 -19.75 0.10 10.35
N GLY A 221 -18.69 -0.69 10.29
CA GLY A 221 -18.38 -1.69 11.32
C GLY A 221 -18.30 -1.17 12.75
N ALA A 222 -17.89 0.08 12.95
CA ALA A 222 -17.81 0.67 14.28
C ALA A 222 -19.20 0.93 14.94
N GLU A 223 -20.22 1.28 14.14
CA GLU A 223 -21.57 1.51 14.65
C GLU A 223 -22.25 0.21 15.12
N ARG A 224 -22.11 -0.86 14.35
CA ARG A 224 -22.68 -2.17 14.73
C ARG A 224 -22.03 -2.77 15.96
N ALA A 225 -20.74 -2.50 16.18
CA ALA A 225 -20.05 -2.93 17.40
C ALA A 225 -20.52 -2.13 18.63
N ALA A 226 -20.71 -0.82 18.49
CA ALA A 226 -21.23 0.04 19.53
C ALA A 226 -22.70 -0.27 19.87
N GLU A 227 -23.54 -0.49 18.85
CA GLU A 227 -24.95 -0.86 19.05
C GLU A 227 -25.09 -2.22 19.74
N ARG A 228 -24.27 -3.22 19.38
CA ARG A 228 -24.25 -4.53 20.05
C ARG A 228 -23.76 -4.45 21.49
N SER A 229 -22.80 -3.55 21.79
CA SER A 229 -22.28 -3.34 23.15
C SER A 229 -23.25 -2.57 24.05
N GLN A 230 -24.17 -1.79 23.45
CA GLN A 230 -25.24 -1.08 24.20
C GLN A 230 -26.50 -1.93 24.36
N ALA A 231 -26.65 -3.01 23.57
CA ALA A 231 -27.78 -3.90 23.63
C ALA A 231 -27.54 -5.19 24.47
N ALA A 232 -26.31 -5.34 25.03
CA ALA A 232 -25.89 -6.40 25.92
C ALA A 232 -25.69 -5.89 27.34
#